data_1a35d293084810155e53d7d82af0e500
#
_entry.id   1a35d293084810155e53d7d82af0e500
#
_cell.length_a   1.000
_cell.length_b   1.000
_cell.length_c   1.000
_cell.angle_alpha   90.00
_cell.angle_beta   90.00
_cell.angle_gamma   90.00
#
_symmetry.space_group_name_H-M   'P 1'
#
loop_
_entity.id
_entity.type
_entity.pdbx_description
1 polymer ?
#
loop_
_entity_poly.entity_id
_entity_poly.type
_entity_poly.pdbx_seq_one_letter_code
_entity_poly.pdbx_strand_id
1 'polypeptide(L)'
;MALCAPAWCAEIASPADRDSITQQQKTLLEQAQQQREALQNNVELPALPLPVSAAAGAVCQPVRQIFFQGAEHLSWSVKESLARPYQGRCLTLDHINRLVRETTNAYLQRGYVTSQAWLQEQDISRGVLTVSASEGRIESITQNGEQTLALKMAFPGLVGDVLNLRDIEQGMEQLNRLPS
;
A
#
# COMPACT_ATOMS: atom_id res chain seq x y z
N MET A 1 11.25 -44.17 59.46
CA MET A 1 10.44 -43.77 58.32
C MET A 1 10.99 -42.43 57.85
N ALA A 2 11.81 -42.44 56.82
CA ALA A 2 12.39 -41.23 56.24
C ALA A 2 11.78 -41.04 54.83
N LEU A 3 11.05 -39.94 54.64
CA LEU A 3 10.46 -39.53 53.38
C LEU A 3 11.49 -38.70 52.61
N CYS A 4 12.01 -39.26 51.49
CA CYS A 4 12.81 -38.57 50.52
C CYS A 4 11.86 -37.78 49.60
N ALA A 5 12.02 -36.44 49.52
CA ALA A 5 11.44 -35.57 48.52
C ALA A 5 12.26 -35.65 47.21
N PRO A 6 11.61 -35.70 46.03
CA PRO A 6 12.37 -35.66 44.76
C PRO A 6 12.85 -34.24 44.48
N ALA A 7 14.20 -34.11 44.35
CA ALA A 7 14.84 -32.92 43.83
C ALA A 7 14.52 -32.83 42.33
N TRP A 8 13.90 -31.75 41.88
CA TRP A 8 13.84 -31.38 40.48
C TRP A 8 15.23 -30.94 40.02
N CYS A 9 15.88 -31.80 39.26
CA CYS A 9 17.05 -31.39 38.49
C CYS A 9 16.55 -30.47 37.36
N ALA A 10 16.88 -29.21 37.49
CA ALA A 10 16.84 -28.30 36.34
C ALA A 10 17.88 -28.75 35.34
N GLU A 11 17.42 -29.26 34.20
CA GLU A 11 18.27 -29.69 33.08
C GLU A 11 18.94 -28.44 32.50
N ILE A 12 20.22 -28.24 32.84
CA ILE A 12 21.03 -27.17 32.26
C ILE A 12 21.30 -27.58 30.82
N ALA A 13 20.71 -26.88 29.86
CA ALA A 13 20.93 -27.10 28.44
C ALA A 13 22.42 -27.17 28.12
N SER A 14 22.86 -28.30 27.56
CA SER A 14 24.24 -28.61 27.18
C SER A 14 24.78 -27.55 26.20
N PRO A 15 26.07 -27.21 26.21
CA PRO A 15 26.71 -26.35 25.22
C PRO A 15 26.45 -26.81 23.78
N ALA A 16 26.30 -28.09 23.52
CA ALA A 16 26.00 -28.68 22.23
C ALA A 16 24.58 -28.29 21.74
N ASP A 17 23.61 -28.06 22.65
CA ASP A 17 22.26 -27.61 22.30
C ASP A 17 22.24 -26.14 21.90
N ARG A 18 23.11 -25.32 22.46
CA ARG A 18 23.25 -23.91 22.10
C ARG A 18 23.80 -23.72 20.68
N ASP A 19 24.78 -24.53 20.31
CA ASP A 19 25.38 -24.51 18.97
C ASP A 19 24.39 -25.01 17.93
N SER A 20 23.58 -26.02 18.22
CA SER A 20 22.55 -26.50 17.34
C SER A 20 21.41 -25.48 17.14
N ILE A 21 21.01 -24.78 18.22
CA ILE A 21 19.98 -23.71 18.15
C ILE A 21 20.48 -22.51 17.32
N THR A 22 21.75 -22.09 17.56
CA THR A 22 22.32 -20.97 16.80
C THR A 22 22.50 -21.31 15.32
N GLN A 23 22.87 -22.57 15.02
CA GLN A 23 22.97 -23.02 13.64
C GLN A 23 21.63 -23.12 12.94
N GLN A 24 20.60 -23.58 13.66
CA GLN A 24 19.23 -23.63 13.16
C GLN A 24 18.64 -22.24 12.91
N GLN A 25 18.89 -21.28 13.81
CA GLN A 25 18.51 -19.89 13.62
C GLN A 25 19.20 -19.25 12.40
N LYS A 26 20.51 -19.52 12.22
CA LYS A 26 21.26 -19.03 11.06
C LYS A 26 20.68 -19.57 9.74
N THR A 27 20.37 -20.87 9.69
CA THR A 27 19.77 -21.50 8.50
C THR A 27 18.40 -20.91 8.19
N LEU A 28 17.57 -20.66 9.21
CA LEU A 28 16.25 -20.02 9.02
C LEU A 28 16.37 -18.57 8.51
N LEU A 29 17.35 -17.81 9.00
CA LEU A 29 17.62 -16.46 8.52
C LEU A 29 18.10 -16.46 7.08
N GLU A 30 19.00 -17.36 6.72
CA GLU A 30 19.49 -17.51 5.34
C GLU A 30 18.34 -17.92 4.38
N GLN A 31 17.46 -18.84 4.78
CA GLN A 31 16.29 -19.21 4.01
C GLN A 31 15.30 -18.04 3.85
N ALA A 32 15.07 -17.27 4.93
CA ALA A 32 14.22 -16.10 4.87
C ALA A 32 14.78 -14.99 3.95
N GLN A 33 16.11 -14.82 3.94
CA GLN A 33 16.79 -13.90 3.04
C GLN A 33 16.66 -14.37 1.58
N GLN A 34 16.93 -15.65 1.31
CA GLN A 34 16.78 -16.22 -0.03
C GLN A 34 15.34 -16.11 -0.55
N GLN A 35 14.33 -16.32 0.33
CA GLN A 35 12.93 -16.13 -0.04
C GLN A 35 12.60 -14.66 -0.36
N ARG A 36 13.16 -13.72 0.41
CA ARG A 36 12.99 -12.28 0.13
C ARG A 36 13.64 -11.88 -1.19
N GLU A 37 14.85 -12.35 -1.45
CA GLU A 37 15.55 -12.11 -2.72
C GLU A 37 14.82 -12.76 -3.90
N ALA A 38 14.32 -13.98 -3.73
CA ALA A 38 13.50 -14.64 -4.74
C ALA A 38 12.18 -13.90 -5.00
N LEU A 39 11.54 -13.36 -3.95
CA LEU A 39 10.35 -12.53 -4.10
C LEU A 39 10.67 -11.19 -4.76
N GLN A 40 11.80 -10.55 -4.42
CA GLN A 40 12.22 -9.30 -5.06
C GLN A 40 12.60 -9.49 -6.52
N ASN A 41 13.22 -10.63 -6.86
CA ASN A 41 13.58 -10.98 -8.24
C ASN A 41 12.38 -11.51 -9.05
N ASN A 42 11.35 -12.04 -8.38
CA ASN A 42 10.10 -12.53 -9.01
C ASN A 42 8.94 -11.54 -8.92
N VAL A 43 9.13 -10.34 -8.40
CA VAL A 43 8.24 -9.22 -8.65
C VAL A 43 8.57 -8.64 -10.04
N GLU A 44 8.57 -9.48 -11.06
CA GLU A 44 7.93 -9.12 -12.29
C GLU A 44 6.45 -8.95 -11.90
N LEU A 45 6.08 -7.72 -11.57
CA LEU A 45 4.69 -7.29 -11.70
C LEU A 45 4.24 -7.87 -13.03
N PRO A 46 3.16 -8.69 -13.09
CA PRO A 46 2.62 -9.04 -14.38
C PRO A 46 2.44 -7.70 -15.08
N ALA A 47 3.33 -7.41 -16.00
CA ALA A 47 3.13 -6.35 -16.95
C ALA A 47 1.80 -6.76 -17.58
N LEU A 48 0.71 -6.12 -17.14
CA LEU A 48 -0.50 -6.10 -17.96
C LEU A 48 0.03 -5.83 -19.34
N PRO A 49 -0.26 -6.70 -20.34
CA PRO A 49 0.24 -6.49 -21.67
C PRO A 49 -0.30 -5.14 -22.13
N LEU A 50 0.46 -4.11 -21.86
CA LEU A 50 0.30 -2.86 -22.55
C LEU A 50 0.59 -3.22 -24.00
N PRO A 51 -0.30 -2.97 -24.94
CA PRO A 51 0.04 -3.09 -26.34
C PRO A 51 1.21 -2.14 -26.58
N VAL A 52 2.44 -2.68 -26.51
CA VAL A 52 3.64 -1.98 -26.88
C VAL A 52 3.64 -1.92 -28.39
N SER A 53 2.95 -0.95 -28.94
CA SER A 53 3.25 -0.45 -30.25
C SER A 53 3.90 0.92 -30.11
N ALA A 54 5.16 0.90 -29.73
CA ALA A 54 6.05 2.01 -30.00
C ALA A 54 6.47 1.91 -31.47
N ALA A 55 5.51 2.07 -32.39
CA ALA A 55 5.81 2.28 -33.79
C ALA A 55 5.80 3.80 -34.06
N ALA A 56 6.82 4.24 -34.73
CA ALA A 56 7.01 5.59 -35.23
C ALA A 56 5.71 6.21 -35.77
N GLY A 57 5.26 7.29 -35.10
CA GLY A 57 4.01 7.96 -35.40
C GLY A 57 3.03 7.92 -34.24
N ALA A 58 3.50 8.19 -33.01
CA ALA A 58 2.61 8.28 -31.84
C ALA A 58 1.51 9.29 -32.13
N VAL A 59 0.30 8.77 -32.45
CA VAL A 59 -0.89 9.62 -32.64
C VAL A 59 -1.11 10.29 -31.30
N CYS A 60 -0.90 11.61 -31.29
CA CYS A 60 -1.20 12.40 -30.11
C CYS A 60 -2.59 13.03 -30.26
N GLN A 61 -3.29 13.21 -29.14
CA GLN A 61 -4.59 13.86 -29.07
C GLN A 61 -4.45 15.23 -28.38
N PRO A 62 -5.00 16.31 -28.94
CA PRO A 62 -4.96 17.62 -28.31
C PRO A 62 -5.89 17.64 -27.11
N VAL A 63 -5.32 17.74 -25.90
CA VAL A 63 -6.07 17.81 -24.63
C VAL A 63 -6.08 19.25 -24.13
N ARG A 64 -7.24 19.84 -23.99
CA ARG A 64 -7.42 21.23 -23.51
C ARG A 64 -7.72 21.26 -22.02
N GLN A 65 -8.50 20.30 -21.54
CA GLN A 65 -8.97 20.24 -20.15
C GLN A 65 -8.80 18.84 -19.59
N ILE A 66 -8.43 18.76 -18.31
CA ILE A 66 -8.29 17.52 -17.57
C ILE A 66 -9.18 17.61 -16.33
N PHE A 67 -10.05 16.62 -16.16
CA PHE A 67 -10.91 16.48 -14.99
C PHE A 67 -10.50 15.26 -14.16
N PHE A 68 -10.70 15.37 -12.85
CA PHE A 68 -10.51 14.27 -11.91
C PHE A 68 -11.85 13.89 -11.31
N GLN A 69 -12.28 12.65 -11.54
CA GLN A 69 -13.54 12.12 -11.03
C GLN A 69 -13.27 11.17 -9.87
N GLY A 70 -14.03 11.28 -8.76
CA GLY A 70 -13.86 10.44 -7.59
C GLY A 70 -12.60 10.72 -6.76
N ALA A 71 -11.92 11.83 -7.04
CA ALA A 71 -10.69 12.25 -6.34
C ALA A 71 -11.02 13.31 -5.27
N GLU A 72 -11.81 12.93 -4.26
CA GLU A 72 -12.30 13.86 -3.24
C GLU A 72 -11.20 14.29 -2.27
N HIS A 73 -10.29 13.36 -1.92
CA HIS A 73 -9.18 13.58 -0.98
C HIS A 73 -7.92 14.20 -1.61
N LEU A 74 -7.94 14.48 -2.91
CA LEU A 74 -6.96 15.35 -3.54
C LEU A 74 -7.49 16.79 -3.59
N SER A 75 -6.78 17.71 -2.93
CA SER A 75 -7.14 19.13 -2.95
C SER A 75 -7.12 19.69 -4.38
N TRP A 76 -7.85 20.77 -4.60
CA TRP A 76 -7.87 21.44 -5.91
C TRP A 76 -6.47 21.84 -6.39
N SER A 77 -5.63 22.36 -5.50
CA SER A 77 -4.26 22.76 -5.83
C SER A 77 -3.39 21.60 -6.31
N VAL A 78 -3.60 20.39 -5.75
CA VAL A 78 -2.90 19.18 -6.18
C VAL A 78 -3.40 18.73 -7.55
N LYS A 79 -4.72 18.70 -7.77
CA LYS A 79 -5.33 18.37 -9.07
C LYS A 79 -4.83 19.31 -10.16
N GLU A 80 -4.79 20.61 -9.88
CA GLU A 80 -4.27 21.63 -10.78
C GLU A 80 -2.78 21.43 -11.09
N SER A 81 -1.95 21.13 -10.08
CA SER A 81 -0.52 20.88 -10.27
C SER A 81 -0.25 19.64 -11.11
N LEU A 82 -1.10 18.60 -10.99
CA LEU A 82 -1.03 17.38 -11.79
C LEU A 82 -1.47 17.61 -13.24
N ALA A 83 -2.53 18.38 -13.45
CA ALA A 83 -3.08 18.64 -14.78
C ALA A 83 -2.24 19.62 -15.61
N ARG A 84 -1.70 20.64 -14.96
CA ARG A 84 -1.00 21.76 -15.59
C ARG A 84 0.08 21.40 -16.63
N PRO A 85 0.96 20.39 -16.39
CA PRO A 85 1.96 20.00 -17.38
C PRO A 85 1.39 19.39 -18.65
N TYR A 86 0.13 18.93 -18.62
CA TYR A 86 -0.50 18.17 -19.69
C TYR A 86 -1.59 18.97 -20.43
N GLN A 87 -2.18 19.97 -19.81
CA GLN A 87 -3.22 20.81 -20.41
C GLN A 87 -2.70 21.65 -21.58
N GLY A 88 -3.51 21.78 -22.62
CA GLY A 88 -3.18 22.58 -23.81
C GLY A 88 -2.13 21.93 -24.71
N ARG A 89 -1.83 20.64 -24.53
CA ARG A 89 -0.81 19.92 -25.30
C ARG A 89 -1.41 18.77 -26.08
N CYS A 90 -0.67 18.31 -27.08
CA CYS A 90 -0.93 17.07 -27.77
C CYS A 90 -0.36 15.91 -26.92
N LEU A 91 -1.23 15.07 -26.35
CA LEU A 91 -0.85 13.98 -25.45
C LEU A 91 -0.81 12.66 -26.18
N THR A 92 0.28 11.94 -26.02
CA THR A 92 0.40 10.53 -26.39
C THR A 92 -0.15 9.65 -25.28
N LEU A 93 -0.35 8.37 -25.56
CA LEU A 93 -0.75 7.39 -24.54
C LEU A 93 0.24 7.35 -23.37
N ASP A 94 1.54 7.50 -23.63
CA ASP A 94 2.55 7.54 -22.56
C ASP A 94 2.39 8.74 -21.64
N HIS A 95 2.03 9.90 -22.17
CA HIS A 95 1.73 11.09 -21.36
C HIS A 95 0.51 10.86 -20.46
N ILE A 96 -0.53 10.25 -21.01
CA ILE A 96 -1.76 9.94 -20.26
C ILE A 96 -1.47 8.91 -19.16
N ASN A 97 -0.76 7.84 -19.47
CA ASN A 97 -0.36 6.85 -18.48
C ASN A 97 0.54 7.43 -17.38
N ARG A 98 1.41 8.38 -17.73
CA ARG A 98 2.23 9.09 -16.75
C ARG A 98 1.36 9.93 -15.81
N LEU A 99 0.39 10.68 -16.33
CA LEU A 99 -0.54 11.45 -15.51
C LEU A 99 -1.31 10.56 -14.53
N VAL A 100 -1.79 9.39 -14.98
CA VAL A 100 -2.48 8.41 -14.11
C VAL A 100 -1.56 7.93 -12.98
N ARG A 101 -0.30 7.59 -13.30
CA ARG A 101 0.69 7.19 -12.28
C ARG A 101 1.03 8.32 -11.31
N GLU A 102 1.21 9.54 -11.80
CA GLU A 102 1.47 10.73 -10.97
C GLU A 102 0.30 11.01 -10.03
N THR A 103 -0.94 10.81 -10.50
CA THR A 103 -2.15 10.95 -9.68
C THR A 103 -2.19 9.89 -8.56
N THR A 104 -1.89 8.62 -8.87
CA THR A 104 -1.79 7.56 -7.86
C THR A 104 -0.67 7.86 -6.86
N ASN A 105 0.50 8.30 -7.33
CA ASN A 105 1.61 8.68 -6.45
C ASN A 105 1.25 9.86 -5.54
N ALA A 106 0.42 10.79 -6.00
CA ALA A 106 -0.06 11.90 -5.18
C ALA A 106 -0.94 11.43 -4.01
N TYR A 107 -1.68 10.34 -4.15
CA TYR A 107 -2.39 9.67 -3.06
C TYR A 107 -1.42 9.00 -2.09
N LEU A 108 -0.49 8.19 -2.61
CA LEU A 108 0.49 7.45 -1.78
C LEU A 108 1.32 8.38 -0.91
N GLN A 109 1.79 9.50 -1.45
CA GLN A 109 2.56 10.51 -0.71
C GLN A 109 1.76 11.16 0.43
N ARG A 110 0.44 11.12 0.36
CA ARG A 110 -0.46 11.65 1.40
C ARG A 110 -0.96 10.60 2.38
N GLY A 111 -0.50 9.36 2.25
CA GLY A 111 -0.88 8.25 3.12
C GLY A 111 -2.12 7.47 2.65
N TYR A 112 -2.73 7.81 1.52
CA TYR A 112 -3.89 7.09 0.97
C TYR A 112 -3.45 5.87 0.17
N VAL A 113 -2.92 4.86 0.86
CA VAL A 113 -2.24 3.70 0.25
C VAL A 113 -3.18 2.73 -0.48
N THR A 114 -4.47 2.82 -0.27
CA THR A 114 -5.50 2.02 -0.95
C THR A 114 -6.19 2.76 -2.09
N SER A 115 -5.80 4.02 -2.34
CA SER A 115 -6.37 4.85 -3.38
C SER A 115 -5.54 4.80 -4.64
N GLN A 116 -6.20 4.70 -5.78
CA GLN A 116 -5.54 4.62 -7.08
C GLN A 116 -6.32 5.37 -8.15
N ALA A 117 -5.60 5.85 -9.16
CA ALA A 117 -6.19 6.44 -10.34
C ALA A 117 -6.14 5.46 -11.52
N TRP A 118 -7.10 5.61 -12.43
CA TRP A 118 -7.14 4.86 -13.69
C TRP A 118 -7.82 5.67 -14.77
N LEU A 119 -7.71 5.21 -16.00
CA LEU A 119 -8.38 5.79 -17.15
C LEU A 119 -9.58 4.92 -17.53
N GLN A 120 -10.77 5.51 -17.59
CA GLN A 120 -11.93 4.86 -18.17
C GLN A 120 -11.89 5.00 -19.69
N GLU A 121 -12.56 4.09 -20.39
CA GLU A 121 -12.79 4.23 -21.82
C GLU A 121 -13.58 5.50 -22.08
N GLN A 122 -13.03 6.40 -22.89
CA GLN A 122 -13.60 7.72 -23.15
C GLN A 122 -13.17 8.25 -24.51
N ASP A 123 -14.03 9.09 -25.11
CA ASP A 123 -13.69 9.83 -26.32
C ASP A 123 -13.02 11.16 -25.97
N ILE A 124 -11.74 11.25 -26.28
CA ILE A 124 -10.91 12.46 -26.03
C ILE A 124 -10.83 13.38 -27.25
N SER A 125 -11.57 13.10 -28.34
CA SER A 125 -11.56 13.89 -29.56
C SER A 125 -11.98 15.36 -29.35
N ARG A 126 -12.79 15.61 -28.31
CA ARG A 126 -13.21 16.96 -27.91
C ARG A 126 -12.18 17.72 -27.10
N GLY A 127 -11.01 17.11 -26.84
CA GLY A 127 -9.93 17.71 -26.05
C GLY A 127 -10.19 17.70 -24.54
N VAL A 128 -11.08 16.83 -24.05
CA VAL A 128 -11.35 16.63 -22.63
C VAL A 128 -10.85 15.26 -22.21
N LEU A 129 -10.03 15.22 -21.17
CA LEU A 129 -9.51 13.99 -20.57
C LEU A 129 -10.03 13.88 -19.13
N THR A 130 -10.65 12.76 -18.78
CA THR A 130 -11.10 12.48 -17.43
C THR A 130 -10.27 11.38 -16.82
N VAL A 131 -9.60 11.67 -15.70
CA VAL A 131 -8.89 10.70 -14.88
C VAL A 131 -9.80 10.30 -13.72
N SER A 132 -10.13 9.03 -13.63
CA SER A 132 -10.95 8.49 -12.54
C SER A 132 -10.09 8.04 -11.39
N ALA A 133 -10.55 8.19 -10.16
CA ALA A 133 -9.90 7.70 -8.96
C ALA A 133 -10.87 6.87 -8.12
N SER A 134 -10.33 5.84 -7.46
CA SER A 134 -11.01 5.08 -6.42
C SER A 134 -10.31 5.32 -5.11
N GLU A 135 -11.05 5.71 -4.11
CA GLU A 135 -10.56 5.96 -2.77
C GLU A 135 -11.05 4.83 -1.86
N GLY A 136 -10.12 3.97 -1.41
CA GLY A 136 -10.44 2.82 -0.57
C GLY A 136 -10.88 3.27 0.81
N ARG A 137 -12.08 2.82 1.25
CA ARG A 137 -12.67 3.16 2.54
C ARG A 137 -12.52 2.02 3.54
N ILE A 138 -12.44 2.38 4.82
CA ILE A 138 -12.39 1.43 5.93
C ILE A 138 -13.79 0.87 6.15
N GLU A 139 -13.97 -0.42 5.91
CA GLU A 139 -15.26 -1.10 6.14
C GLU A 139 -15.45 -1.45 7.61
N SER A 140 -14.39 -1.99 8.24
CA SER A 140 -14.43 -2.37 9.66
C SER A 140 -13.03 -2.41 10.27
N ILE A 141 -12.94 -2.24 11.60
CA ILE A 141 -11.73 -2.38 12.39
C ILE A 141 -12.02 -3.41 13.47
N THR A 142 -11.31 -4.55 13.42
CA THR A 142 -11.50 -5.66 14.37
C THR A 142 -10.17 -6.18 14.88
N GLN A 143 -10.19 -6.75 16.09
CA GLN A 143 -9.08 -7.50 16.66
C GLN A 143 -9.58 -8.90 17.01
N ASN A 144 -8.98 -9.93 16.43
CA ASN A 144 -9.43 -11.31 16.56
C ASN A 144 -10.93 -11.54 16.19
N GLY A 145 -11.43 -10.72 15.23
CA GLY A 145 -12.82 -10.78 14.78
C GLY A 145 -13.80 -9.96 15.62
N GLU A 146 -13.37 -9.33 16.71
CA GLU A 146 -14.22 -8.55 17.62
C GLU A 146 -13.94 -7.04 17.54
N GLN A 147 -14.98 -6.24 17.75
CA GLN A 147 -14.89 -4.79 17.92
C GLN A 147 -14.88 -4.44 19.40
N THR A 148 -13.71 -4.21 19.96
CA THR A 148 -13.57 -3.83 21.36
C THR A 148 -13.79 -2.32 21.58
N LEU A 149 -14.09 -1.91 22.82
CA LEU A 149 -14.18 -0.50 23.18
C LEU A 149 -12.82 0.20 22.97
N ALA A 150 -11.72 -0.49 23.27
CA ALA A 150 -10.37 0.00 23.07
C ALA A 150 -10.11 0.38 21.60
N LEU A 151 -10.55 -0.48 20.65
CA LEU A 151 -10.45 -0.19 19.22
C LEU A 151 -11.28 1.04 18.83
N LYS A 152 -12.50 1.17 19.32
CA LYS A 152 -13.34 2.34 19.04
C LYS A 152 -12.74 3.64 19.58
N MET A 153 -12.06 3.57 20.71
CA MET A 153 -11.38 4.72 21.31
C MET A 153 -10.07 5.05 20.59
N ALA A 154 -9.35 4.06 20.09
CA ALA A 154 -8.11 4.25 19.36
C ALA A 154 -8.33 4.74 17.91
N PHE A 155 -9.45 4.36 17.29
CA PHE A 155 -9.79 4.68 15.90
C PHE A 155 -11.17 5.38 15.81
N PRO A 156 -11.34 6.55 16.43
CA PRO A 156 -12.65 7.21 16.47
C PRO A 156 -13.05 7.70 15.08
N GLY A 157 -14.21 7.27 14.60
CA GLY A 157 -14.81 7.78 13.37
C GLY A 157 -14.16 7.30 12.06
N LEU A 158 -13.16 6.42 12.11
CA LEU A 158 -12.45 5.98 10.89
C LEU A 158 -13.23 5.00 10.01
N VAL A 159 -14.21 4.28 10.56
CA VAL A 159 -15.04 3.36 9.78
C VAL A 159 -15.93 4.17 8.82
N GLY A 160 -15.84 3.88 7.52
CA GLY A 160 -16.50 4.61 6.45
C GLY A 160 -15.64 5.70 5.81
N ASP A 161 -14.57 6.13 6.47
CA ASP A 161 -13.63 7.10 5.92
C ASP A 161 -12.62 6.45 4.96
N VAL A 162 -12.00 7.27 4.12
CA VAL A 162 -10.93 6.81 3.23
C VAL A 162 -9.69 6.47 4.06
N LEU A 163 -9.17 5.26 3.85
CA LEU A 163 -8.03 4.77 4.59
C LEU A 163 -6.81 5.69 4.40
N ASN A 164 -6.32 6.24 5.50
CA ASN A 164 -5.05 6.95 5.57
C ASN A 164 -4.10 6.21 6.53
N LEU A 165 -2.90 5.92 6.07
CA LEU A 165 -1.91 5.17 6.84
C LEU A 165 -1.54 5.89 8.15
N ARG A 166 -1.50 7.22 8.15
CA ARG A 166 -1.16 8.01 9.35
C ARG A 166 -2.20 7.86 10.46
N ASP A 167 -3.47 7.77 10.09
CA ASP A 167 -4.55 7.58 11.07
C ASP A 167 -4.46 6.17 11.70
N ILE A 168 -4.08 5.17 10.90
CA ILE A 168 -3.84 3.81 11.38
C ILE A 168 -2.62 3.77 12.32
N GLU A 169 -1.52 4.39 11.94
CA GLU A 169 -0.31 4.49 12.77
C GLU A 169 -0.61 5.16 14.13
N GLN A 170 -1.36 6.27 14.12
CA GLN A 170 -1.76 6.97 15.34
C GLN A 170 -2.66 6.11 16.23
N GLY A 171 -3.64 5.40 15.66
CA GLY A 171 -4.51 4.51 16.42
C GLY A 171 -3.74 3.33 17.03
N MET A 172 -2.79 2.76 16.29
CA MET A 172 -1.91 1.70 16.79
C MET A 172 -1.03 2.17 17.96
N GLU A 173 -0.49 3.39 17.90
CA GLU A 173 0.26 3.99 19.01
C GLU A 173 -0.63 4.15 20.25
N GLN A 174 -1.89 4.55 20.09
CA GLN A 174 -2.81 4.68 21.21
C GLN A 174 -3.11 3.32 21.85
N LEU A 175 -3.34 2.26 21.05
CA LEU A 175 -3.52 0.91 21.56
C LEU A 175 -2.32 0.41 22.36
N ASN A 176 -1.11 0.67 21.88
CA ASN A 176 0.12 0.26 22.56
C ASN A 176 0.36 0.97 23.90
N ARG A 177 -0.29 2.11 24.15
CA ARG A 177 -0.21 2.84 25.43
C ARG A 177 -1.22 2.35 26.47
N LEU A 178 -2.22 1.57 26.07
CA LEU A 178 -3.20 1.02 26.99
C LEU A 178 -2.54 -0.09 27.81
N PRO A 179 -2.67 -0.12 29.15
CA PRO A 179 -2.21 -1.25 29.95
C PRO A 179 -3.00 -2.49 29.59
N SER A 180 -2.31 -3.60 29.41
CA SER A 180 -2.87 -4.94 29.17
C SER A 180 -3.51 -5.52 30.45
#